data_11f52cba75ae037fc6947ba1177cafac
#
_entry.id   11f52cba75ae037fc6947ba1177cafac
#
_cell.length_a   1.000
_cell.length_b   1.000
_cell.length_c   1.000
_cell.angle_alpha   90.00
_cell.angle_beta   90.00
_cell.angle_gamma   90.00
#
_symmetry.space_group_name_H-M   'P 1'
#
loop_
_entity.id
_entity.type
_entity.pdbx_description
1 polymer ?
#
loop_
_entity_poly.entity_id
_entity_poly.type
_entity_poly.pdbx_seq_one_letter_code
_entity_poly.pdbx_strand_id
1 'polypeptide(L)'
;MAQWDSAFLLAKCKTQAGIPSTTTFPAGADWYSWLTDAQEEWYGRFCAIGLAHILMEAPTLITSSDSNETYDMPSSAYPAGGVQLFKAKDGRPLLHGAYWDTGADYVWEGNKIRFPKGRTKSFSDGPYVRYVAQPGVLSAAVEPTLVPTRARKLLVYRACVYWASRGGYRDPRVYEKLEDDAWAGDPARGKLGLLAELKMQHPMQGTESIPAEVGGILEFIDDGSNYTPA
;
A
#
# COMPACT_ATOMS: atom_id res chain seq x y z
N MET A 1 -9.89 4.03 -22.83
CA MET A 1 -9.79 3.05 -21.74
C MET A 1 -10.90 3.34 -20.77
N ALA A 2 -11.65 2.33 -20.29
CA ALA A 2 -12.67 2.57 -19.26
C ALA A 2 -11.97 3.11 -18.01
N GLN A 3 -12.40 4.28 -17.58
CA GLN A 3 -11.87 4.92 -16.39
C GLN A 3 -12.46 4.16 -15.19
N TRP A 4 -11.61 3.57 -14.36
CA TRP A 4 -12.02 2.88 -13.14
C TRP A 4 -12.24 3.91 -12.00
N ASP A 5 -13.13 4.87 -12.26
CA ASP A 5 -13.58 5.85 -11.27
C ASP A 5 -14.58 5.23 -10.26
N SER A 6 -14.96 6.00 -9.26
CA SER A 6 -15.86 5.54 -8.20
C SER A 6 -17.24 5.14 -8.72
N ALA A 7 -17.77 5.84 -9.71
CA ALA A 7 -19.07 5.53 -10.31
C ALA A 7 -19.01 4.20 -11.08
N PHE A 8 -17.92 3.97 -11.82
CA PHE A 8 -17.69 2.72 -12.53
C PHE A 8 -17.50 1.55 -11.57
N LEU A 9 -16.74 1.75 -10.46
CA LEU A 9 -16.59 0.74 -9.42
C LEU A 9 -17.94 0.33 -8.83
N LEU A 10 -18.78 1.31 -8.48
CA LEU A 10 -20.14 1.06 -7.98
C LEU A 10 -20.97 0.25 -8.97
N ALA A 11 -20.97 0.66 -10.25
CA ALA A 11 -21.70 -0.05 -11.31
C ALA A 11 -21.19 -1.49 -11.47
N LYS A 12 -19.88 -1.70 -11.38
CA LYS A 12 -19.26 -3.04 -11.43
C LYS A 12 -19.64 -3.90 -10.24
N CYS A 13 -19.67 -3.34 -9.02
CA CYS A 13 -20.12 -4.06 -7.82
C CYS A 13 -21.56 -4.56 -8.02
N LYS A 14 -22.49 -3.69 -8.42
CA LYS A 14 -23.88 -4.06 -8.67
C LYS A 14 -23.99 -5.14 -9.76
N THR A 15 -23.30 -4.97 -10.87
CA THR A 15 -23.29 -5.97 -11.95
C THR A 15 -22.76 -7.31 -11.47
N GLN A 16 -21.64 -7.31 -10.76
CA GLN A 16 -20.99 -8.52 -10.25
C GLN A 16 -21.86 -9.24 -9.20
N ALA A 17 -22.56 -8.47 -8.36
CA ALA A 17 -23.51 -8.96 -7.40
C ALA A 17 -24.81 -9.49 -8.04
N GLY A 18 -25.04 -9.21 -9.32
CA GLY A 18 -26.28 -9.56 -10.02
C GLY A 18 -27.46 -8.67 -9.62
N ILE A 19 -27.18 -7.44 -9.15
CA ILE A 19 -28.20 -6.48 -8.73
C ILE A 19 -28.51 -5.57 -9.91
N PRO A 20 -29.80 -5.39 -10.29
CA PRO A 20 -30.17 -4.43 -11.32
C PRO A 20 -29.69 -3.02 -11.01
N SER A 21 -29.23 -2.28 -12.02
CA SER A 21 -28.73 -0.91 -11.86
C SER A 21 -29.78 0.05 -11.29
N THR A 22 -31.07 -0.25 -11.52
CA THR A 22 -32.21 0.52 -11.04
C THR A 22 -32.54 0.28 -9.57
N THR A 23 -31.95 -0.76 -8.95
CA THR A 23 -32.22 -1.11 -7.55
C THR A 23 -31.49 -0.14 -6.62
N THR A 24 -32.23 0.44 -5.67
CA THR A 24 -31.69 1.38 -4.69
C THR A 24 -31.06 0.70 -3.46
N PHE A 25 -31.34 -0.58 -3.23
CA PHE A 25 -30.79 -1.36 -2.12
C PHE A 25 -29.85 -2.47 -2.64
N PRO A 26 -28.64 -2.67 -2.06
CA PRO A 26 -28.02 -1.78 -1.07
C PRO A 26 -27.80 -0.36 -1.59
N ALA A 27 -27.85 0.63 -0.69
CA ALA A 27 -27.60 2.02 -1.07
C ALA A 27 -26.17 2.22 -1.63
N GLY A 28 -25.97 3.25 -2.43
CA GLY A 28 -24.65 3.58 -2.94
C GLY A 28 -23.63 3.80 -1.81
N ALA A 29 -24.04 4.39 -0.69
CA ALA A 29 -23.20 4.59 0.49
C ALA A 29 -22.70 3.26 1.10
N ASP A 30 -23.52 2.21 1.13
CA ASP A 30 -23.12 0.90 1.63
C ASP A 30 -22.01 0.30 0.75
N TRP A 31 -22.14 0.41 -0.57
CA TRP A 31 -21.13 -0.06 -1.51
C TRP A 31 -19.81 0.71 -1.36
N TYR A 32 -19.87 2.02 -1.16
CA TYR A 32 -18.65 2.81 -0.94
C TYR A 32 -17.98 2.48 0.39
N SER A 33 -18.74 2.16 1.44
CA SER A 33 -18.18 1.65 2.70
C SER A 33 -17.43 0.34 2.47
N TRP A 34 -18.05 -0.64 1.80
CA TRP A 34 -17.41 -1.91 1.49
C TRP A 34 -16.22 -1.79 0.54
N LEU A 35 -16.25 -0.86 -0.39
CA LEU A 35 -15.11 -0.55 -1.25
C LEU A 35 -13.96 0.10 -0.47
N THR A 36 -14.26 0.92 0.53
CA THR A 36 -13.25 1.50 1.43
C THR A 36 -12.60 0.40 2.27
N ASP A 37 -13.38 -0.47 2.91
CA ASP A 37 -12.88 -1.61 3.67
C ASP A 37 -12.00 -2.51 2.77
N ALA A 38 -12.44 -2.78 1.55
CA ALA A 38 -11.69 -3.55 0.55
C ALA A 38 -10.37 -2.87 0.18
N GLN A 39 -10.37 -1.54 0.04
CA GLN A 39 -9.17 -0.77 -0.26
C GLN A 39 -8.16 -0.88 0.88
N GLU A 40 -8.58 -0.73 2.14
CA GLU A 40 -7.70 -0.86 3.30
C GLU A 40 -7.08 -2.27 3.38
N GLU A 41 -7.87 -3.31 3.18
CA GLU A 41 -7.37 -4.68 3.18
C GLU A 41 -6.33 -4.91 2.08
N TRP A 42 -6.58 -4.43 0.85
CA TRP A 42 -5.64 -4.58 -0.25
C TRP A 42 -4.38 -3.74 -0.06
N TYR A 43 -4.47 -2.54 0.55
CA TYR A 43 -3.28 -1.78 0.95
C TYR A 43 -2.39 -2.60 1.88
N GLY A 44 -2.96 -3.19 2.93
CA GLY A 44 -2.24 -4.07 3.84
C GLY A 44 -1.57 -5.24 3.10
N ARG A 45 -2.29 -5.89 2.19
CA ARG A 45 -1.74 -7.00 1.39
C ARG A 45 -0.60 -6.56 0.47
N PHE A 46 -0.71 -5.43 -0.22
CA PHE A 46 0.37 -4.89 -1.04
C PHE A 46 1.62 -4.58 -0.21
N CYS A 47 1.45 -3.99 0.96
CA CYS A 47 2.56 -3.71 1.87
C CYS A 47 3.22 -5.01 2.36
N ALA A 48 2.44 -6.00 2.78
CA ALA A 48 2.93 -7.26 3.31
C ALA A 48 3.78 -8.08 2.30
N ILE A 49 3.49 -7.96 1.00
CA ILE A 49 4.22 -8.70 -0.04
C ILE A 49 5.35 -7.88 -0.71
N GLY A 50 5.73 -6.74 -0.10
CA GLY A 50 6.81 -5.88 -0.60
C GLY A 50 6.46 -5.02 -1.82
N LEU A 51 5.18 -4.85 -2.12
CA LEU A 51 4.70 -3.99 -3.21
C LEU A 51 4.24 -2.61 -2.72
N ALA A 52 4.59 -2.20 -1.51
CA ALA A 52 4.24 -0.88 -0.96
C ALA A 52 4.63 0.28 -1.89
N HIS A 53 5.75 0.15 -2.60
CA HIS A 53 6.27 1.19 -3.50
C HIS A 53 5.30 1.58 -4.64
N ILE A 54 4.39 0.69 -5.05
CA ILE A 54 3.39 1.00 -6.08
C ILE A 54 2.24 1.89 -5.56
N LEU A 55 2.10 1.97 -4.24
CA LEU A 55 1.10 2.78 -3.54
C LEU A 55 1.67 4.12 -3.07
N MET A 56 2.97 4.37 -3.29
CA MET A 56 3.62 5.57 -2.82
C MET A 56 3.32 6.76 -3.73
N GLU A 57 3.05 7.90 -3.10
CA GLU A 57 2.96 9.18 -3.78
C GLU A 57 4.32 9.72 -4.24
N ALA A 58 4.29 10.80 -4.99
CA ALA A 58 5.50 11.52 -5.39
C ALA A 58 6.25 12.05 -4.15
N PRO A 59 7.60 12.14 -4.20
CA PRO A 59 8.37 12.66 -3.08
C PRO A 59 7.91 14.06 -2.65
N THR A 60 7.65 14.22 -1.37
CA THR A 60 7.22 15.49 -0.75
C THR A 60 8.32 16.02 0.17
N LEU A 61 8.56 17.33 0.10
CA LEU A 61 9.49 18.01 1.00
C LEU A 61 8.97 17.96 2.43
N ILE A 62 9.83 17.55 3.37
CA ILE A 62 9.54 17.66 4.79
C ILE A 62 10.44 18.73 5.42
N THR A 63 9.84 19.50 6.33
CA THR A 63 10.55 20.57 7.04
C THR A 63 10.73 20.19 8.50
N SER A 64 11.91 20.47 9.04
CA SER A 64 12.17 20.30 10.48
C SER A 64 11.38 21.33 11.27
N SER A 65 10.80 20.85 12.36
CA SER A 65 10.13 21.72 13.34
C SER A 65 11.04 22.12 14.50
N ASP A 66 12.23 21.54 14.60
CA ASP A 66 13.17 21.76 15.70
C ASP A 66 14.64 21.91 15.26
N SER A 67 15.47 22.39 16.19
CA SER A 67 16.91 22.55 15.98
C SER A 67 17.70 21.23 16.03
N ASN A 68 17.04 20.11 16.32
CA ASN A 68 17.67 18.81 16.54
C ASN A 68 17.74 17.93 15.29
N GLU A 69 17.40 18.50 14.11
CA GLU A 69 17.34 17.76 12.84
C GLU A 69 16.37 16.55 12.90
N THR A 70 15.30 16.69 13.68
CA THR A 70 14.24 15.71 13.81
C THR A 70 13.03 16.15 12.99
N TYR A 71 12.46 15.22 12.23
CA TYR A 71 11.35 15.48 11.31
C TYR A 71 10.18 14.57 11.64
N ASP A 72 9.00 15.15 11.72
CA ASP A 72 7.77 14.37 11.90
C ASP A 72 7.38 13.70 10.57
N MET A 73 6.92 12.46 10.67
CA MET A 73 6.27 11.81 9.53
C MET A 73 4.97 12.53 9.18
N PRO A 74 4.63 12.62 7.89
CA PRO A 74 3.33 13.12 7.49
C PRO A 74 2.20 12.35 8.18
N SER A 75 1.24 13.06 8.76
CA SER A 75 0.09 12.45 9.47
C SER A 75 -0.78 11.57 8.57
N SER A 76 -0.68 11.77 7.25
CA SER A 76 -1.35 10.96 6.24
C SER A 76 -0.60 9.68 5.86
N ALA A 77 0.55 9.39 6.49
CA ALA A 77 1.29 8.16 6.19
C ALA A 77 0.55 6.93 6.71
N TYR A 78 0.47 5.88 5.86
CA TYR A 78 -0.12 4.60 6.23
C TYR A 78 0.85 3.84 7.15
N PRO A 79 0.43 3.44 8.37
CA PRO A 79 1.34 2.89 9.38
C PRO A 79 2.10 1.63 8.93
N ALA A 80 1.47 0.76 8.15
CA ALA A 80 2.09 -0.44 7.59
C ALA A 80 2.79 -0.19 6.24
N GLY A 81 2.76 1.05 5.76
CA GLY A 81 3.38 1.43 4.49
C GLY A 81 4.88 1.63 4.62
N GLY A 82 5.60 1.39 3.54
CA GLY A 82 7.02 1.72 3.46
C GLY A 82 7.24 3.23 3.35
N VAL A 83 8.41 3.68 3.77
CA VAL A 83 8.88 5.06 3.60
C VAL A 83 10.22 5.04 2.87
N GLN A 84 10.40 5.98 1.98
CA GLN A 84 11.68 6.23 1.32
C GLN A 84 12.05 7.70 1.51
N LEU A 85 13.26 7.95 1.98
CA LEU A 85 13.80 9.28 2.15
C LEU A 85 14.83 9.59 1.06
N PHE A 86 14.87 10.84 0.63
CA PHE A 86 15.73 11.31 -0.42
C PHE A 86 16.41 12.60 0.00
N LYS A 87 17.65 12.78 -0.43
CA LYS A 87 18.40 14.03 -0.24
C LYS A 87 17.88 15.18 -1.11
N ALA A 88 17.36 14.84 -2.29
CA ALA A 88 16.78 15.75 -3.26
C ALA A 88 15.60 15.04 -3.95
N LYS A 89 14.69 15.81 -4.53
CA LYS A 89 13.45 15.29 -5.15
C LYS A 89 13.68 14.13 -6.12
N ASP A 90 14.71 14.20 -6.92
CA ASP A 90 15.06 13.19 -7.93
C ASP A 90 16.36 12.43 -7.56
N GLY A 91 16.75 12.48 -6.27
CA GLY A 91 17.93 11.82 -5.76
C GLY A 91 17.74 10.31 -5.54
N ARG A 92 18.87 9.65 -5.24
CA ARG A 92 18.81 8.27 -4.74
C ARG A 92 18.25 8.24 -3.32
N PRO A 93 17.60 7.13 -2.92
CA PRO A 93 17.16 6.92 -1.54
C PRO A 93 18.31 7.04 -0.55
N LEU A 94 18.02 7.59 0.62
CA LEU A 94 18.93 7.61 1.76
C LEU A 94 18.90 6.26 2.47
N LEU A 95 20.01 5.86 3.07
CA LEU A 95 20.14 4.61 3.79
C LEU A 95 19.70 4.77 5.25
N HIS A 96 18.77 3.93 5.65
CA HIS A 96 18.41 3.76 7.06
C HIS A 96 19.48 2.94 7.79
N GLY A 97 19.72 3.24 9.06
CA GLY A 97 20.59 2.43 9.90
C GLY A 97 20.22 2.52 11.37
N ALA A 98 20.88 1.72 12.19
CA ALA A 98 20.75 1.80 13.62
C ALA A 98 21.42 3.08 14.16
N TYR A 99 21.01 3.56 15.32
CA TYR A 99 21.51 4.79 15.95
C TYR A 99 23.04 4.86 16.06
N TRP A 100 23.70 3.72 16.22
CA TRP A 100 25.16 3.55 16.32
C TRP A 100 25.85 3.28 14.99
N ASP A 101 25.11 3.18 13.90
CA ASP A 101 25.68 2.92 12.58
C ASP A 101 26.21 4.23 11.98
N THR A 102 27.53 4.33 11.90
CA THR A 102 28.22 5.51 11.33
C THR A 102 27.97 5.69 9.83
N GLY A 103 27.49 4.66 9.15
CA GLY A 103 27.16 4.68 7.72
C GLY A 103 25.70 5.09 7.42
N ALA A 104 24.85 5.14 8.44
CA ALA A 104 23.46 5.50 8.27
C ALA A 104 23.28 6.96 7.86
N ASP A 105 22.40 7.21 6.91
CA ASP A 105 21.99 8.55 6.54
C ASP A 105 20.95 9.11 7.50
N TYR A 106 20.09 8.25 8.04
CA TYR A 106 19.06 8.60 9.03
C TYR A 106 18.72 7.42 9.93
N VAL A 107 18.10 7.73 11.06
CA VAL A 107 17.60 6.74 12.04
C VAL A 107 16.16 7.05 12.41
N TRP A 108 15.44 6.04 12.88
CA TRP A 108 14.10 6.21 13.46
C TRP A 108 14.20 6.48 14.96
N GLU A 109 13.44 7.45 15.43
CA GLU A 109 13.30 7.78 16.85
C GLU A 109 11.80 7.83 17.18
N GLY A 110 11.23 6.67 17.51
CA GLY A 110 9.78 6.49 17.56
C GLY A 110 9.15 6.64 16.17
N ASN A 111 8.19 7.56 16.01
CA ASN A 111 7.58 7.90 14.73
C ASN A 111 8.23 9.09 14.03
N LYS A 112 9.40 9.50 14.48
CA LYS A 112 10.17 10.61 13.91
C LYS A 112 11.39 10.12 13.16
N ILE A 113 11.78 10.87 12.17
CA ILE A 113 13.01 10.68 11.41
C ILE A 113 14.06 11.61 12.01
N ARG A 114 15.21 11.06 12.38
CA ARG A 114 16.34 11.84 12.86
C ARG A 114 17.53 11.68 11.93
N PHE A 115 18.11 12.80 11.54
CA PHE A 115 19.37 12.82 10.82
C PHE A 115 20.53 13.03 11.79
N PRO A 116 21.66 12.32 11.64
CA PRO A 116 22.85 12.59 12.41
C PRO A 116 23.30 14.05 12.22
N LYS A 117 23.80 14.68 13.30
CA LYS A 117 24.14 16.11 13.33
C LYS A 117 25.00 16.55 12.14
N GLY A 118 24.53 17.56 11.45
CA GLY A 118 25.22 18.14 10.30
C GLY A 118 24.93 17.47 8.95
N ARG A 119 24.21 16.35 8.91
CA ARG A 119 23.87 15.65 7.66
C ARG A 119 22.90 16.45 6.78
N THR A 120 21.93 17.12 7.37
CA THR A 120 20.93 17.92 6.65
C THR A 120 21.53 19.15 5.96
N LYS A 121 22.69 19.64 6.42
CA LYS A 121 23.40 20.75 5.77
C LYS A 121 23.85 20.42 4.35
N SER A 122 23.93 19.16 3.99
CA SER A 122 24.28 18.72 2.64
C SER A 122 23.08 18.58 1.69
N PHE A 123 21.86 18.84 2.19
CA PHE A 123 20.64 18.79 1.37
C PHE A 123 20.42 20.15 0.72
N SER A 124 20.22 20.18 -0.59
CA SER A 124 20.01 21.42 -1.34
C SER A 124 18.68 22.09 -0.98
N ASP A 125 17.64 21.28 -0.81
CA ASP A 125 16.25 21.74 -0.63
C ASP A 125 15.59 21.14 0.61
N GLY A 126 16.34 20.46 1.51
CA GLY A 126 15.84 19.68 2.63
C GLY A 126 15.52 18.23 2.24
N PRO A 127 15.22 17.36 3.21
CA PRO A 127 14.90 15.98 2.89
C PRO A 127 13.51 15.86 2.28
N TYR A 128 13.41 14.95 1.31
CA TYR A 128 12.15 14.56 0.70
C TYR A 128 11.74 13.19 1.23
N VAL A 129 10.44 13.01 1.45
CA VAL A 129 9.86 11.72 1.84
C VAL A 129 8.89 11.24 0.78
N ARG A 130 8.98 9.98 0.45
CA ARG A 130 7.98 9.24 -0.32
C ARG A 130 7.40 8.17 0.59
N TYR A 131 6.10 8.09 0.69
CA TYR A 131 5.42 7.19 1.61
C TYR A 131 4.11 6.69 1.00
N VAL A 132 3.59 5.61 1.56
CA VAL A 132 2.23 5.15 1.26
C VAL A 132 1.28 6.04 2.05
N ALA A 133 0.44 6.81 1.37
CA ALA A 133 -0.59 7.59 2.03
C ALA A 133 -1.71 6.70 2.56
N GLN A 134 -2.38 7.14 3.62
CA GLN A 134 -3.58 6.45 4.10
C GLN A 134 -4.64 6.46 3.00
N PRO A 135 -5.29 5.30 2.76
CA PRO A 135 -6.37 5.24 1.79
C PRO A 135 -7.52 6.17 2.23
N GLY A 136 -7.99 6.99 1.31
CA GLY A 136 -9.15 7.85 1.56
C GLY A 136 -10.44 7.05 1.62
N VAL A 137 -11.43 7.57 2.34
CA VAL A 137 -12.80 7.02 2.35
C VAL A 137 -13.40 7.23 0.95
N LEU A 138 -13.75 6.15 0.29
CA LEU A 138 -14.31 6.20 -1.06
C LEU A 138 -15.75 6.72 -1.05
N SER A 139 -16.08 7.51 -2.05
CA SER A 139 -17.41 8.05 -2.27
C SER A 139 -17.63 8.32 -3.75
N ALA A 140 -18.78 8.83 -4.13
CA ALA A 140 -19.02 9.25 -5.51
C ALA A 140 -18.01 10.32 -6.01
N ALA A 141 -17.42 11.09 -5.10
CA ALA A 141 -16.46 12.15 -5.40
C ALA A 141 -14.99 11.80 -5.11
N VAL A 142 -14.74 10.69 -4.39
CA VAL A 142 -13.39 10.27 -3.97
C VAL A 142 -13.05 8.93 -4.60
N GLU A 143 -11.98 8.91 -5.37
CA GLU A 143 -11.51 7.73 -6.12
C GLU A 143 -10.33 7.04 -5.42
N PRO A 144 -10.11 5.74 -5.68
CA PRO A 144 -8.94 5.01 -5.19
C PRO A 144 -7.70 5.36 -6.06
N THR A 145 -7.22 6.60 -5.99
CA THR A 145 -6.19 7.14 -6.87
C THR A 145 -4.87 6.40 -6.81
N LEU A 146 -4.46 5.96 -5.62
CA LEU A 146 -3.19 5.24 -5.41
C LEU A 146 -3.27 3.75 -5.78
N VAL A 147 -4.47 3.17 -5.84
CA VAL A 147 -4.62 1.78 -6.27
C VAL A 147 -4.44 1.70 -7.79
N PRO A 148 -3.47 0.91 -8.29
CA PRO A 148 -3.27 0.75 -9.72
C PRO A 148 -4.57 0.35 -10.43
N THR A 149 -4.86 0.97 -11.57
CA THR A 149 -6.13 0.78 -12.30
C THR A 149 -6.45 -0.71 -12.54
N ARG A 150 -5.43 -1.52 -12.84
CA ARG A 150 -5.60 -2.96 -13.04
C ARG A 150 -5.97 -3.72 -11.77
N ALA A 151 -5.55 -3.20 -10.60
CA ALA A 151 -5.85 -3.81 -9.29
C ALA A 151 -7.25 -3.45 -8.78
N ARG A 152 -7.89 -2.41 -9.30
CA ARG A 152 -9.19 -1.93 -8.81
C ARG A 152 -10.31 -2.96 -8.97
N LYS A 153 -10.18 -3.93 -9.87
CA LYS A 153 -11.12 -5.07 -9.97
C LYS A 153 -11.15 -5.92 -8.68
N LEU A 154 -10.04 -6.00 -7.94
CA LEU A 154 -9.95 -6.73 -6.68
C LEU A 154 -10.83 -6.06 -5.61
N LEU A 155 -10.88 -4.72 -5.61
CA LEU A 155 -11.77 -3.97 -4.70
C LEU A 155 -13.24 -4.35 -4.95
N VAL A 156 -13.62 -4.54 -6.22
CA VAL A 156 -14.99 -4.95 -6.58
C VAL A 156 -15.30 -6.35 -6.04
N TYR A 157 -14.40 -7.31 -6.23
CA TYR A 157 -14.62 -8.67 -5.74
C TYR A 157 -14.69 -8.71 -4.21
N ARG A 158 -13.78 -8.03 -3.51
CA ARG A 158 -13.78 -7.96 -2.05
C ARG A 158 -15.02 -7.25 -1.49
N ALA A 159 -15.46 -6.16 -2.10
CA ALA A 159 -16.72 -5.50 -1.73
C ALA A 159 -17.92 -6.43 -1.93
N CYS A 160 -17.92 -7.27 -2.96
CA CYS A 160 -18.94 -8.28 -3.17
C CYS A 160 -18.89 -9.41 -2.11
N VAL A 161 -17.71 -9.77 -1.59
CA VAL A 161 -17.57 -10.69 -0.45
C VAL A 161 -18.26 -10.09 0.78
N TYR A 162 -17.99 -8.82 1.10
CA TYR A 162 -18.64 -8.17 2.24
C TYR A 162 -20.16 -8.08 2.10
N TRP A 163 -20.65 -7.72 0.91
CA TRP A 163 -22.08 -7.74 0.63
C TRP A 163 -22.69 -9.13 0.83
N ALA A 164 -22.08 -10.16 0.26
CA ALA A 164 -22.58 -11.53 0.34
C ALA A 164 -22.60 -12.06 1.78
N SER A 165 -21.56 -11.72 2.58
CA SER A 165 -21.45 -12.09 3.99
C SER A 165 -22.51 -11.42 4.89
N ARG A 166 -23.08 -10.29 4.44
CA ARG A 166 -24.12 -9.55 5.15
C ARG A 166 -25.54 -9.87 4.68
N GLY A 167 -25.75 -11.01 4.05
CA GLY A 167 -27.07 -11.48 3.62
C GLY A 167 -27.35 -11.28 2.13
N GLY A 168 -26.33 -11.10 1.32
CA GLY A 168 -26.46 -11.14 -0.14
C GLY A 168 -26.94 -12.49 -0.66
N TYR A 169 -27.41 -12.50 -1.92
CA TYR A 169 -28.03 -13.67 -2.53
C TYR A 169 -27.06 -14.78 -2.97
N ARG A 170 -25.75 -14.53 -2.93
CA ARG A 170 -24.73 -15.46 -3.37
C ARG A 170 -23.77 -15.83 -2.25
N ASP A 171 -23.18 -17.02 -2.37
CA ASP A 171 -22.14 -17.48 -1.46
C ASP A 171 -20.90 -16.57 -1.58
N PRO A 172 -20.37 -15.99 -0.48
CA PRO A 172 -19.14 -15.20 -0.47
C PRO A 172 -17.95 -15.90 -1.15
N ARG A 173 -17.84 -17.22 -1.02
CA ARG A 173 -16.76 -18.03 -1.60
C ARG A 173 -16.65 -17.91 -3.12
N VAL A 174 -17.75 -17.60 -3.80
CA VAL A 174 -17.74 -17.35 -5.25
C VAL A 174 -16.91 -16.13 -5.58
N TYR A 175 -17.02 -15.07 -4.78
CA TYR A 175 -16.29 -13.82 -4.98
C TYR A 175 -14.84 -13.93 -4.50
N GLU A 176 -14.60 -14.65 -3.40
CA GLU A 176 -13.25 -14.97 -2.93
C GLU A 176 -12.46 -15.72 -4.01
N LYS A 177 -13.07 -16.72 -4.63
CA LYS A 177 -12.43 -17.43 -5.74
C LYS A 177 -12.14 -16.52 -6.93
N LEU A 178 -13.06 -15.63 -7.30
CA LEU A 178 -12.83 -14.68 -8.40
C LEU A 178 -11.70 -13.70 -8.08
N GLU A 179 -11.58 -13.30 -6.81
CA GLU A 179 -10.51 -12.46 -6.31
C GLU A 179 -9.16 -13.20 -6.39
N ASP A 180 -9.11 -14.45 -5.91
CA ASP A 180 -7.92 -15.29 -5.93
C ASP A 180 -7.47 -15.60 -7.37
N ASP A 181 -8.40 -15.95 -8.26
CA ASP A 181 -8.13 -16.19 -9.68
C ASP A 181 -7.60 -14.91 -10.36
N ALA A 182 -8.12 -13.75 -9.97
CA ALA A 182 -7.65 -12.47 -10.51
C ALA A 182 -6.26 -12.09 -9.97
N TRP A 183 -5.97 -12.44 -8.71
CA TRP A 183 -4.73 -12.14 -8.03
C TRP A 183 -3.60 -13.10 -8.43
N ALA A 184 -3.81 -14.39 -8.24
CA ALA A 184 -2.82 -15.44 -8.49
C ALA A 184 -2.73 -15.85 -9.97
N GLY A 185 -3.82 -15.71 -10.71
CA GLY A 185 -3.97 -16.22 -12.08
C GLY A 185 -4.39 -17.69 -12.10
N ASP A 186 -4.39 -18.23 -13.29
CA ASP A 186 -4.65 -19.65 -13.54
C ASP A 186 -3.48 -20.25 -14.36
N PRO A 187 -2.44 -20.76 -13.69
CA PRO A 187 -1.27 -21.32 -14.36
C PRO A 187 -1.62 -22.51 -15.29
N ALA A 188 -2.66 -23.28 -14.95
CA ALA A 188 -3.09 -24.41 -15.76
C ALA A 188 -3.64 -23.96 -17.12
N ARG A 189 -4.17 -22.75 -17.20
CA ARG A 189 -4.66 -22.12 -18.43
C ARG A 189 -3.70 -21.11 -19.03
N GLY A 190 -2.48 -21.00 -18.51
CA GLY A 190 -1.48 -20.05 -18.96
C GLY A 190 -1.85 -18.58 -18.69
N LYS A 191 -2.74 -18.32 -17.74
CA LYS A 191 -3.14 -16.96 -17.38
C LYS A 191 -2.29 -16.46 -16.21
N LEU A 192 -1.52 -15.40 -16.47
CA LEU A 192 -0.81 -14.68 -15.41
C LEU A 192 -1.80 -13.93 -14.53
N GLY A 193 -1.60 -14.03 -13.22
CA GLY A 193 -2.34 -13.23 -12.26
C GLY A 193 -1.76 -11.82 -12.14
N LEU A 194 -2.55 -10.94 -11.55
CA LEU A 194 -2.15 -9.55 -11.31
C LEU A 194 -0.84 -9.44 -10.50
N LEU A 195 -0.63 -10.34 -9.53
CA LEU A 195 0.61 -10.37 -8.74
C LEU A 195 1.85 -10.53 -9.63
N ALA A 196 1.81 -11.47 -10.58
CA ALA A 196 2.91 -11.69 -11.50
C ALA A 196 3.11 -10.48 -12.43
N GLU A 197 2.02 -9.90 -12.95
CA GLU A 197 2.07 -8.68 -13.76
C GLU A 197 2.70 -7.51 -13.00
N LEU A 198 2.29 -7.27 -11.76
CA LEU A 198 2.81 -6.19 -10.93
C LEU A 198 4.29 -6.38 -10.60
N LYS A 199 4.71 -7.61 -10.26
CA LYS A 199 6.13 -7.91 -10.02
C LYS A 199 7.00 -7.73 -11.26
N MET A 200 6.48 -8.03 -12.44
CA MET A 200 7.20 -7.79 -13.70
C MET A 200 7.32 -6.30 -14.03
N GLN A 201 6.28 -5.52 -13.77
CA GLN A 201 6.26 -4.08 -14.06
C GLN A 201 7.00 -3.26 -13.01
N HIS A 202 7.03 -3.73 -11.79
CA HIS A 202 7.65 -3.08 -10.65
C HIS A 202 8.62 -4.07 -9.98
N PRO A 203 9.77 -4.34 -10.60
CA PRO A 203 10.78 -5.17 -9.95
C PRO A 203 11.10 -4.57 -8.59
N MET A 204 11.15 -5.41 -7.56
CA MET A 204 11.36 -4.99 -6.17
C MET A 204 12.62 -4.13 -6.09
N GLN A 205 12.44 -2.83 -6.03
CA GLN A 205 13.47 -1.94 -5.54
C GLN A 205 13.50 -2.17 -4.05
N GLY A 206 14.68 -2.49 -3.51
CA GLY A 206 14.84 -2.72 -2.07
C GLY A 206 14.20 -1.60 -1.27
N THR A 207 12.97 -1.78 -0.89
CA THR A 207 12.28 -0.93 0.05
C THR A 207 12.69 -1.43 1.41
N GLU A 208 13.52 -0.65 2.09
CA GLU A 208 13.68 -0.84 3.52
C GLU A 208 12.30 -0.63 4.14
N SER A 209 11.71 -1.72 4.62
CA SER A 209 10.49 -1.64 5.41
C SER A 209 10.79 -0.83 6.67
N ILE A 210 9.90 0.07 7.05
CA ILE A 210 9.95 0.67 8.39
C ILE A 210 9.89 -0.49 9.36
N PRO A 211 10.82 -0.59 10.32
CA PRO A 211 10.64 -1.53 11.41
C PRO A 211 9.30 -1.18 12.07
N ALA A 212 8.35 -2.08 12.04
CA ALA A 212 7.10 -1.91 12.74
C ALA A 212 7.35 -2.07 14.25
N GLU A 213 7.98 -1.10 14.84
CA GLU A 213 7.99 -0.94 16.30
C GLU A 213 6.70 -0.28 16.75
N VAL A 214 5.60 -0.97 16.52
CA VAL A 214 4.39 -0.79 17.30
C VAL A 214 3.83 -2.18 17.58
N GLY A 215 4.29 -2.80 18.66
CA GLY A 215 3.58 -3.86 19.37
C GLY A 215 3.29 -5.15 18.61
N GLY A 216 4.33 -5.87 18.18
CA GLY A 216 4.16 -7.23 17.68
C GLY A 216 5.52 -7.88 17.44
N ILE A 217 5.78 -8.93 18.17
CA ILE A 217 6.95 -9.78 18.03
C ILE A 217 6.95 -10.34 16.61
N LEU A 218 7.84 -9.84 15.75
CA LEU A 218 8.20 -10.54 14.54
C LEU A 218 9.16 -11.65 14.92
N GLU A 219 8.68 -12.89 14.95
CA GLU A 219 9.55 -14.06 14.94
C GLU A 219 10.41 -13.98 13.68
N PHE A 220 11.71 -13.80 13.85
CA PHE A 220 12.69 -14.03 12.82
C PHE A 220 12.58 -15.52 12.44
N ILE A 221 12.13 -15.79 11.25
CA ILE A 221 12.33 -17.10 10.64
C ILE A 221 13.81 -17.15 10.29
N ASP A 222 14.58 -17.81 11.13
CA ASP A 222 15.97 -18.19 10.88
C ASP A 222 15.96 -19.21 9.76
N ASP A 223 16.34 -18.81 8.55
CA ASP A 223 16.43 -19.69 7.39
C ASP A 223 17.78 -20.43 7.37
N GLY A 224 18.18 -21.01 8.44
CA GLY A 224 19.17 -22.08 8.55
C GLY A 224 20.27 -22.22 7.45
N SER A 225 20.78 -21.16 6.84
CA SER A 225 21.92 -21.25 5.95
C SER A 225 23.22 -21.33 6.74
N ASN A 226 23.64 -22.57 7.02
CA ASN A 226 24.95 -22.90 7.55
C ASN A 226 26.06 -22.38 6.63
N TYR A 227 26.68 -21.28 7.01
CA TYR A 227 27.95 -20.86 6.46
C TYR A 227 29.06 -21.60 7.20
N THR A 228 29.67 -22.60 6.58
CA THR A 228 30.91 -23.22 7.01
C THR A 228 32.07 -22.43 6.39
N PRO A 229 32.89 -21.70 7.17
CA PRO A 229 34.13 -21.13 6.60
C PRO A 229 35.16 -22.24 6.44
N ALA A 230 35.83 -22.23 5.31
CA ALA A 230 37.02 -23.03 5.02
C ALA A 230 38.26 -22.42 5.64
#